data_c9af56c5fa18baa35ddc1b32bd1ea00a
#
_entry.id   c9af56c5fa18baa35ddc1b32bd1ea00a
#
_cell.length_a   1.000
_cell.length_b   1.000
_cell.length_c   1.000
_cell.angle_alpha   90.00
_cell.angle_beta   90.00
_cell.angle_gamma   90.00
#
_symmetry.space_group_name_H-M   'P 1'
#
loop_
_entity.id
_entity.type
_entity.pdbx_description
1 polymer ?
#
loop_
_entity_poly.entity_id
_entity_poly.type
_entity_poly.pdbx_seq_one_letter_code
_entity_poly.pdbx_strand_id
1 'polypeptide(L)'
;MVLYFTGTGNSRYLARRIAEGLEMPLYDLNACIKAGDTAPVQTGRDVVLVTPTYAWRIPRVVSEWLGKTALTGAERIWFVMDCGSEIGNAARYNRQLAAQKQLQYMGTAQIIMPENYIAMFNAPQKEQARSIVEQAEPALQKVLAQLKAGQEFPPPRETLYDRLMSGPVNPVFYRFFVKADAFRATDACIGCGKCVELCPLNNIRLENGKPLWGRNCTHCMACICYCPKEAIEYGEKSRGKPRYHFEALERMQDV
;
A
#
# COMPACT_ATOMS: atom_id res chain seq x y z
N MET A 1 -14.28 1.04 -11.57
CA MET A 1 -14.08 0.47 -10.20
C MET A 1 -12.74 0.92 -9.64
N VAL A 2 -12.68 1.24 -8.35
CA VAL A 2 -11.43 1.57 -7.65
C VAL A 2 -10.99 0.35 -6.84
N LEU A 3 -9.83 -0.22 -7.20
CA LEU A 3 -9.19 -1.33 -6.48
C LEU A 3 -8.14 -0.75 -5.54
N TYR A 4 -8.02 -1.23 -4.31
CA TYR A 4 -6.95 -0.77 -3.44
C TYR A 4 -6.32 -1.89 -2.61
N PHE A 5 -5.02 -1.71 -2.34
CA PHE A 5 -4.28 -2.44 -1.32
C PHE A 5 -3.64 -1.44 -0.37
N THR A 6 -3.65 -1.72 0.94
CA THR A 6 -3.06 -0.81 1.93
C THR A 6 -2.30 -1.57 3.01
N GLY A 7 -1.22 -0.95 3.52
CA GLY A 7 -0.52 -1.41 4.71
C GLY A 7 -1.09 -0.73 5.96
N THR A 8 -0.98 0.60 6.03
CA THR A 8 -1.30 1.41 7.21
C THR A 8 -2.35 2.50 6.94
N GLY A 9 -3.18 2.34 5.91
CA GLY A 9 -4.36 3.16 5.68
C GLY A 9 -4.23 4.26 4.63
N ASN A 10 -3.02 4.73 4.25
CA ASN A 10 -2.84 5.81 3.28
C ASN A 10 -3.55 5.52 1.93
N SER A 11 -3.23 4.39 1.32
CA SER A 11 -3.84 4.01 0.03
C SER A 11 -5.35 3.82 0.14
N ARG A 12 -5.86 3.32 1.28
CA ARG A 12 -7.30 3.19 1.54
C ARG A 12 -7.97 4.56 1.58
N TYR A 13 -7.37 5.52 2.26
CA TYR A 13 -7.88 6.90 2.28
C TYR A 13 -7.96 7.48 0.86
N LEU A 14 -6.86 7.42 0.11
CA LEU A 14 -6.83 7.92 -1.27
C LEU A 14 -7.87 7.20 -2.16
N ALA A 15 -7.98 5.89 -2.03
CA ALA A 15 -8.93 5.08 -2.79
C ALA A 15 -10.39 5.45 -2.49
N ARG A 16 -10.73 5.69 -1.21
CA ARG A 16 -12.07 6.18 -0.81
C ARG A 16 -12.37 7.53 -1.43
N ARG A 17 -11.45 8.50 -1.31
CA ARG A 17 -11.61 9.84 -1.89
C ARG A 17 -11.78 9.79 -3.41
N ILE A 18 -11.05 8.88 -4.09
CA ILE A 18 -11.17 8.68 -5.54
C ILE A 18 -12.51 8.01 -5.88
N ALA A 19 -12.90 6.97 -5.16
CA ALA A 19 -14.15 6.26 -5.39
C ALA A 19 -15.37 7.17 -5.19
N GLU A 20 -15.39 7.96 -4.11
CA GLU A 20 -16.41 8.97 -3.84
C GLU A 20 -16.45 10.05 -4.93
N GLY A 21 -15.28 10.59 -5.30
CA GLY A 21 -15.20 11.63 -6.32
C GLY A 21 -15.60 11.18 -7.73
N LEU A 22 -15.49 9.89 -8.05
CA LEU A 22 -15.86 9.30 -9.33
C LEU A 22 -17.20 8.55 -9.29
N GLU A 23 -17.85 8.46 -8.13
CA GLU A 23 -19.05 7.63 -7.90
C GLU A 23 -18.84 6.17 -8.34
N MET A 24 -17.63 5.65 -8.09
CA MET A 24 -17.23 4.29 -8.46
C MET A 24 -17.23 3.35 -7.25
N PRO A 25 -17.56 2.06 -7.43
CA PRO A 25 -17.43 1.08 -6.36
C PRO A 25 -15.97 0.90 -5.94
N LEU A 26 -15.77 0.71 -4.63
CA LEU A 26 -14.48 0.47 -3.99
C LEU A 26 -14.30 -1.03 -3.74
N TYR A 27 -13.11 -1.57 -4.05
CA TYR A 27 -12.81 -3.00 -3.94
C TYR A 27 -11.52 -3.25 -3.15
N ASP A 28 -11.62 -4.04 -2.08
CA ASP A 28 -10.54 -4.29 -1.13
C ASP A 28 -9.69 -5.50 -1.51
N LEU A 29 -8.47 -5.24 -2.02
CA LEU A 29 -7.53 -6.31 -2.36
C LEU A 29 -6.90 -6.96 -1.12
N ASN A 30 -6.86 -6.30 0.04
CA ASN A 30 -6.35 -6.92 1.26
C ASN A 30 -7.21 -8.12 1.64
N ALA A 31 -8.53 -7.99 1.55
CA ALA A 31 -9.49 -9.06 1.83
C ALA A 31 -9.34 -10.24 0.85
N CYS A 32 -9.28 -9.94 -0.45
CA CYS A 32 -9.11 -10.96 -1.50
C CYS A 32 -7.79 -11.71 -1.38
N ILE A 33 -6.68 -10.98 -1.20
CA ILE A 33 -5.35 -11.58 -1.03
C ILE A 33 -5.32 -12.44 0.24
N LYS A 34 -5.91 -11.96 1.33
CA LYS A 34 -6.00 -12.71 2.59
C LYS A 34 -6.80 -14.01 2.45
N ALA A 35 -7.89 -13.96 1.71
CA ALA A 35 -8.74 -15.12 1.43
C ALA A 35 -8.11 -16.07 0.38
N GLY A 36 -7.06 -15.64 -0.34
CA GLY A 36 -6.54 -16.36 -1.51
C GLY A 36 -7.52 -16.35 -2.69
N ASP A 37 -8.47 -15.41 -2.69
CA ASP A 37 -9.51 -15.30 -3.71
C ASP A 37 -8.94 -14.63 -4.97
N THR A 38 -8.99 -15.35 -6.07
CA THR A 38 -8.59 -14.91 -7.42
C THR A 38 -9.73 -15.10 -8.43
N ALA A 39 -10.97 -15.20 -7.96
CA ALA A 39 -12.13 -15.25 -8.82
C ALA A 39 -12.22 -14.01 -9.73
N PRO A 40 -12.79 -14.13 -10.93
CA PRO A 40 -12.97 -12.98 -11.83
C PRO A 40 -13.75 -11.85 -11.14
N VAL A 41 -13.25 -10.62 -11.30
CA VAL A 41 -13.87 -9.42 -10.74
C VAL A 41 -14.55 -8.64 -11.84
N GLN A 42 -15.85 -8.40 -11.70
CA GLN A 42 -16.61 -7.55 -12.63
C GLN A 42 -16.32 -6.08 -12.32
N THR A 43 -15.53 -5.41 -13.17
CA THR A 43 -15.02 -4.08 -12.89
C THR A 43 -15.73 -2.93 -13.62
N GLY A 44 -16.30 -3.19 -14.78
CA GLY A 44 -16.62 -2.15 -15.76
C GLY A 44 -15.36 -1.66 -16.49
N ARG A 45 -15.55 -0.75 -17.45
CA ARG A 45 -14.54 -0.28 -18.41
C ARG A 45 -13.26 0.28 -17.78
N ASP A 46 -13.43 1.13 -16.77
CA ASP A 46 -12.37 1.92 -16.17
C ASP A 46 -11.99 1.38 -14.78
N VAL A 47 -10.70 1.12 -14.61
CA VAL A 47 -10.13 0.63 -13.37
C VAL A 47 -9.10 1.62 -12.85
N VAL A 48 -9.19 1.97 -11.58
CA VAL A 48 -8.16 2.74 -10.86
C VAL A 48 -7.57 1.84 -9.79
N LEU A 49 -6.26 1.58 -9.85
CA LEU A 49 -5.56 0.80 -8.84
C LEU A 49 -4.78 1.73 -7.92
N VAL A 50 -5.11 1.72 -6.63
CA VAL A 50 -4.49 2.55 -5.59
C VAL A 50 -3.65 1.67 -4.67
N THR A 51 -2.34 1.91 -4.57
CA THR A 51 -1.42 1.09 -3.78
C THR A 51 -0.31 1.90 -3.13
N PRO A 52 0.27 1.42 -2.02
CA PRO A 52 1.54 1.95 -1.53
C PRO A 52 2.68 1.58 -2.48
N THR A 53 3.81 2.27 -2.31
CA THR A 53 5.05 1.96 -3.01
C THR A 53 5.93 1.08 -2.13
N TYR A 54 6.23 -0.13 -2.59
CA TYR A 54 7.16 -1.05 -1.92
C TYR A 54 8.39 -1.27 -2.78
N ALA A 55 9.54 -0.80 -2.30
CA ALA A 55 10.80 -0.88 -3.03
C ALA A 55 10.68 -0.39 -4.50
N TRP A 56 10.14 0.82 -4.66
CA TRP A 56 9.98 1.53 -5.95
C TRP A 56 9.09 0.83 -7.00
N ARG A 57 8.13 -0.01 -6.54
CA ARG A 57 7.09 -0.64 -7.37
C ARG A 57 5.79 -0.77 -6.56
N ILE A 58 4.71 -1.17 -7.22
CA ILE A 58 3.54 -1.68 -6.49
C ILE A 58 3.90 -2.94 -5.69
N PRO A 59 3.22 -3.24 -4.58
CA PRO A 59 3.49 -4.45 -3.80
C PRO A 59 3.43 -5.72 -4.67
N ARG A 60 4.39 -6.63 -4.50
CA ARG A 60 4.44 -7.89 -5.26
C ARG A 60 3.16 -8.71 -5.12
N VAL A 61 2.59 -8.76 -3.93
CA VAL A 61 1.32 -9.44 -3.65
C VAL A 61 0.17 -8.92 -4.50
N VAL A 62 0.17 -7.61 -4.82
CA VAL A 62 -0.82 -6.99 -5.71
C VAL A 62 -0.57 -7.38 -7.17
N SER A 63 0.70 -7.31 -7.61
CA SER A 63 1.07 -7.73 -8.97
C SER A 63 0.74 -9.20 -9.22
N GLU A 64 1.00 -10.07 -8.24
CA GLU A 64 0.71 -11.50 -8.30
C GLU A 64 -0.81 -11.76 -8.32
N TRP A 65 -1.57 -11.05 -7.48
CA TRP A 65 -3.02 -11.16 -7.48
C TRP A 65 -3.62 -10.72 -8.83
N LEU A 66 -3.21 -9.56 -9.35
CA LEU A 66 -3.63 -9.09 -10.67
C LEU A 66 -3.24 -10.08 -11.77
N GLY A 67 -2.05 -10.68 -11.71
CA GLY A 67 -1.62 -11.69 -12.68
C GLY A 67 -2.56 -12.89 -12.75
N LYS A 68 -3.19 -13.27 -11.64
CA LYS A 68 -4.06 -14.44 -11.51
C LYS A 68 -5.55 -14.13 -11.72
N THR A 69 -6.00 -12.90 -11.44
CA THR A 69 -7.40 -12.51 -11.42
C THR A 69 -7.82 -11.86 -12.73
N ALA A 70 -8.90 -12.32 -13.36
CA ALA A 70 -9.48 -11.64 -14.50
C ALA A 70 -10.27 -10.39 -14.07
N LEU A 71 -10.04 -9.26 -14.73
CA LEU A 71 -10.82 -8.03 -14.55
C LEU A 71 -11.83 -7.93 -15.69
N THR A 72 -13.03 -8.47 -15.47
CA THR A 72 -14.04 -8.61 -16.51
C THR A 72 -14.69 -7.27 -16.82
N GLY A 73 -14.67 -6.89 -18.09
CA GLY A 73 -15.20 -5.61 -18.58
C GLY A 73 -14.20 -4.46 -18.51
N ALA A 74 -12.98 -4.68 -17.96
CA ALA A 74 -11.94 -3.66 -17.95
C ALA A 74 -11.35 -3.43 -19.34
N GLU A 75 -11.18 -2.16 -19.72
CA GLU A 75 -10.48 -1.73 -20.92
C GLU A 75 -9.27 -0.86 -20.60
N ARG A 76 -9.37 0.01 -19.57
CA ARG A 76 -8.38 1.01 -19.20
C ARG A 76 -8.01 0.90 -17.73
N ILE A 77 -6.73 1.17 -17.42
CA ILE A 77 -6.25 1.16 -16.03
C ILE A 77 -5.34 2.33 -15.72
N TRP A 78 -5.64 3.05 -14.63
CA TRP A 78 -4.81 4.06 -13.99
C TRP A 78 -4.19 3.50 -12.73
N PHE A 79 -2.97 3.92 -12.43
CA PHE A 79 -2.28 3.58 -11.20
C PHE A 79 -2.08 4.84 -10.36
N VAL A 80 -2.52 4.82 -9.11
CA VAL A 80 -2.26 5.87 -8.12
C VAL A 80 -1.43 5.25 -7.00
N MET A 81 -0.22 5.76 -6.81
CA MET A 81 0.72 5.20 -5.83
C MET A 81 1.04 6.22 -4.76
N ASP A 82 0.84 5.85 -3.49
CA ASP A 82 1.34 6.63 -2.37
C ASP A 82 2.74 6.20 -1.95
N CYS A 83 3.51 7.16 -1.48
CA CYS A 83 4.88 6.96 -1.00
C CYS A 83 5.28 8.04 0.00
N GLY A 84 6.32 7.79 0.80
CA GLY A 84 6.90 8.80 1.68
C GLY A 84 7.78 9.83 0.93
N SER A 85 8.30 9.46 -0.24
CA SER A 85 9.19 10.32 -1.04
C SER A 85 9.02 10.15 -2.55
N GLU A 86 9.26 8.95 -3.08
CA GLU A 86 9.31 8.70 -4.52
C GLU A 86 8.79 7.30 -4.88
N ILE A 87 8.33 7.15 -6.12
CA ILE A 87 7.88 5.87 -6.69
C ILE A 87 8.93 5.23 -7.62
N GLY A 88 10.06 5.92 -7.85
CA GLY A 88 11.08 5.51 -8.81
C GLY A 88 10.50 5.30 -10.21
N ASN A 89 10.94 4.25 -10.89
CA ASN A 89 10.44 3.87 -12.22
C ASN A 89 9.26 2.88 -12.16
N ALA A 90 8.35 3.01 -11.18
CA ALA A 90 7.17 2.15 -11.06
C ALA A 90 6.29 2.19 -12.32
N ALA A 91 6.18 3.35 -12.98
CA ALA A 91 5.38 3.54 -14.18
C ALA A 91 5.72 2.55 -15.31
N ARG A 92 7.01 2.21 -15.49
CA ARG A 92 7.45 1.19 -16.45
C ARG A 92 6.84 -0.18 -16.14
N TYR A 93 6.87 -0.59 -14.87
CA TYR A 93 6.38 -1.91 -14.44
C TYR A 93 4.86 -1.96 -14.43
N ASN A 94 4.19 -0.87 -14.09
CA ASN A 94 2.74 -0.74 -14.18
C ASN A 94 2.26 -0.83 -15.63
N ARG A 95 2.97 -0.20 -16.58
CA ARG A 95 2.68 -0.34 -18.01
C ARG A 95 2.84 -1.77 -18.50
N GLN A 96 3.90 -2.47 -18.05
CA GLN A 96 4.10 -3.89 -18.38
C GLN A 96 2.96 -4.76 -17.82
N LEU A 97 2.52 -4.49 -16.59
CA LEU A 97 1.42 -5.20 -15.97
C LEU A 97 0.09 -4.95 -16.68
N ALA A 98 -0.19 -3.70 -17.07
CA ALA A 98 -1.36 -3.36 -17.88
C ALA A 98 -1.35 -4.11 -19.23
N ALA A 99 -0.19 -4.14 -19.91
CA ALA A 99 -0.04 -4.88 -21.17
C ALA A 99 -0.26 -6.39 -21.00
N GLN A 100 0.26 -7.01 -19.92
CA GLN A 100 0.00 -8.41 -19.59
C GLN A 100 -1.49 -8.70 -19.38
N LYS A 101 -2.24 -7.72 -18.87
CA LYS A 101 -3.68 -7.78 -18.65
C LYS A 101 -4.49 -7.38 -19.89
N GLN A 102 -3.83 -7.03 -21.00
CA GLN A 102 -4.46 -6.53 -22.23
C GLN A 102 -5.31 -5.26 -21.99
N LEU A 103 -4.89 -4.42 -21.02
CA LEU A 103 -5.54 -3.17 -20.67
C LEU A 103 -4.74 -1.98 -21.23
N GLN A 104 -5.46 -0.95 -21.66
CA GLN A 104 -4.83 0.33 -21.98
C GLN A 104 -4.27 0.96 -20.70
N TYR A 105 -2.95 1.18 -20.68
CA TYR A 105 -2.28 1.89 -19.60
C TYR A 105 -2.55 3.38 -19.69
N MET A 106 -3.19 3.94 -18.68
CA MET A 106 -3.60 5.35 -18.59
C MET A 106 -2.69 6.18 -17.67
N GLY A 107 -1.53 5.65 -17.32
CA GLY A 107 -0.52 6.38 -16.54
C GLY A 107 -0.40 5.96 -15.08
N THR A 108 0.61 6.52 -14.43
CA THR A 108 0.89 6.33 -13.00
C THR A 108 1.06 7.69 -12.33
N ALA A 109 0.23 7.99 -11.35
CA ALA A 109 0.32 9.17 -10.50
C ALA A 109 0.98 8.84 -9.17
N GLN A 110 1.77 9.77 -8.65
CA GLN A 110 2.39 9.72 -7.32
C GLN A 110 1.68 10.69 -6.40
N ILE A 111 1.40 10.26 -5.16
CA ILE A 111 0.93 11.13 -4.08
C ILE A 111 1.81 10.91 -2.86
N ILE A 112 2.41 11.99 -2.34
CA ILE A 112 3.22 11.92 -1.12
C ILE A 112 2.28 11.79 0.08
N MET A 113 2.51 10.77 0.89
CA MET A 113 1.75 10.48 2.11
C MET A 113 2.72 10.19 3.27
N PRO A 114 2.24 10.22 4.52
CA PRO A 114 3.10 9.97 5.67
C PRO A 114 3.84 8.63 5.58
N GLU A 115 5.15 8.66 5.88
CA GLU A 115 5.99 7.46 5.91
C GLU A 115 5.52 6.49 7.00
N ASN A 116 5.51 5.20 6.71
CA ASN A 116 5.12 4.15 7.64
C ASN A 116 6.12 2.97 7.72
N TYR A 117 7.16 2.97 6.90
CA TYR A 117 8.12 1.87 6.85
C TYR A 117 9.16 1.97 7.97
N ILE A 118 8.69 1.82 9.21
CA ILE A 118 9.50 2.01 10.44
C ILE A 118 10.60 0.96 10.62
N ALA A 119 10.60 -0.12 9.84
CA ALA A 119 11.72 -1.05 9.78
C ALA A 119 13.01 -0.40 9.24
N MET A 120 12.92 0.72 8.50
CA MET A 120 14.07 1.46 7.96
C MET A 120 14.01 2.95 8.30
N PHE A 121 12.86 3.60 8.16
CA PHE A 121 12.69 5.04 8.29
C PHE A 121 12.00 5.41 9.61
N ASN A 122 11.86 6.69 9.87
CA ASN A 122 11.04 7.19 10.97
C ASN A 122 9.67 7.57 10.42
N ALA A 123 8.61 7.10 11.07
CA ALA A 123 7.28 7.64 10.81
C ALA A 123 7.18 9.06 11.40
N PRO A 124 6.41 9.96 10.80
CA PRO A 124 6.16 11.28 11.36
C PRO A 124 5.34 11.19 12.64
N GLN A 125 5.48 12.20 13.50
CA GLN A 125 4.55 12.43 14.59
C GLN A 125 3.17 12.81 14.04
N LYS A 126 2.14 12.72 14.87
CA LYS A 126 0.74 12.87 14.46
C LYS A 126 0.43 14.20 13.77
N GLU A 127 0.91 15.30 14.32
CA GLU A 127 0.70 16.65 13.77
C GLU A 127 1.41 16.80 12.41
N GLN A 128 2.63 16.29 12.31
CA GLN A 128 3.38 16.27 11.06
C GLN A 128 2.70 15.38 10.00
N ALA A 129 2.19 14.21 10.41
CA ALA A 129 1.45 13.33 9.52
C ALA A 129 0.19 14.02 8.97
N ARG A 130 -0.55 14.75 9.81
CA ARG A 130 -1.71 15.54 9.38
C ARG A 130 -1.33 16.60 8.35
N SER A 131 -0.27 17.36 8.61
CA SER A 131 0.23 18.37 7.67
C SER A 131 0.62 17.75 6.32
N ILE A 132 1.25 16.56 6.31
CA ILE A 132 1.59 15.85 5.06
C ILE A 132 0.32 15.45 4.29
N VAL A 133 -0.72 14.96 4.98
CA VAL A 133 -2.01 14.62 4.36
C VAL A 133 -2.69 15.85 3.77
N GLU A 134 -2.67 16.98 4.49
CA GLU A 134 -3.20 18.26 3.99
C GLU A 134 -2.44 18.74 2.74
N GLN A 135 -1.11 18.60 2.72
CA GLN A 135 -0.28 18.95 1.57
C GLN A 135 -0.48 18.00 0.37
N ALA A 136 -0.99 16.78 0.59
CA ALA A 136 -1.32 15.85 -0.47
C ALA A 136 -2.61 16.22 -1.24
N GLU A 137 -3.48 17.03 -0.64
CA GLU A 137 -4.80 17.36 -1.21
C GLU A 137 -4.74 17.96 -2.63
N PRO A 138 -3.87 18.93 -2.95
CA PRO A 138 -3.78 19.47 -4.31
C PRO A 138 -3.41 18.41 -5.35
N ALA A 139 -2.53 17.46 -5.00
CA ALA A 139 -2.15 16.36 -5.88
C ALA A 139 -3.32 15.40 -6.09
N LEU A 140 -4.07 15.08 -5.03
CA LEU A 140 -5.27 14.25 -5.10
C LEU A 140 -6.36 14.91 -5.96
N GLN A 141 -6.60 16.21 -5.82
CA GLN A 141 -7.58 16.94 -6.64
C GLN A 141 -7.18 16.93 -8.13
N LYS A 142 -5.89 17.09 -8.44
CA LYS A 142 -5.40 16.98 -9.81
C LYS A 142 -5.62 15.57 -10.39
N VAL A 143 -5.34 14.53 -9.62
CA VAL A 143 -5.63 13.12 -10.00
C VAL A 143 -7.11 12.92 -10.27
N LEU A 144 -7.98 13.40 -9.38
CA LEU A 144 -9.44 13.32 -9.53
C LEU A 144 -9.93 14.03 -10.81
N ALA A 145 -9.44 15.24 -11.09
CA ALA A 145 -9.81 15.98 -12.30
C ALA A 145 -9.43 15.22 -13.58
N GLN A 146 -8.23 14.64 -13.62
CA GLN A 146 -7.78 13.84 -14.77
C GLN A 146 -8.58 12.55 -14.95
N LEU A 147 -8.88 11.84 -13.86
CA LEU A 147 -9.72 10.63 -13.87
C LEU A 147 -11.14 10.94 -14.36
N LYS A 148 -11.78 12.02 -13.86
CA LYS A 148 -13.11 12.48 -14.32
C LYS A 148 -13.14 12.78 -15.82
N ALA A 149 -12.06 13.38 -16.32
CA ALA A 149 -11.93 13.67 -17.75
C ALA A 149 -11.52 12.46 -18.59
N GLY A 150 -11.27 11.29 -17.99
CA GLY A 150 -10.78 10.09 -18.69
C GLY A 150 -9.42 10.28 -19.33
N GLN A 151 -8.60 11.23 -18.84
CA GLN A 151 -7.31 11.59 -19.40
C GLN A 151 -6.18 10.69 -18.86
N GLU A 152 -5.16 10.50 -19.66
CA GLU A 152 -3.93 9.86 -19.21
C GLU A 152 -3.19 10.73 -18.19
N PHE A 153 -2.61 10.10 -17.15
CA PHE A 153 -1.67 10.80 -16.30
C PHE A 153 -0.39 11.12 -17.06
N PRO A 154 0.21 12.30 -16.86
CA PRO A 154 1.46 12.64 -17.49
C PRO A 154 2.56 11.65 -17.06
N PRO A 155 3.50 11.31 -17.96
CA PRO A 155 4.58 10.43 -17.60
C PRO A 155 5.41 11.03 -16.46
N PRO A 156 5.72 10.27 -15.40
CA PRO A 156 6.59 10.76 -14.34
C PRO A 156 8.00 11.02 -14.90
N ARG A 157 8.68 11.99 -14.29
CA ARG A 157 10.10 12.23 -14.61
C ARG A 157 10.92 11.01 -14.18
N GLU A 158 11.74 10.49 -15.07
CA GLU A 158 12.52 9.27 -14.86
C GLU A 158 14.02 9.59 -14.92
N THR A 159 14.78 9.13 -13.92
CA THR A 159 16.22 9.26 -13.83
C THR A 159 16.92 7.90 -13.95
N LEU A 160 18.24 7.90 -14.12
CA LEU A 160 19.05 6.66 -14.07
C LEU A 160 18.95 6.00 -12.67
N TYR A 161 18.89 6.81 -11.61
CA TYR A 161 18.68 6.32 -10.24
C TYR A 161 17.36 5.54 -10.14
N ASP A 162 16.25 6.08 -10.64
CA ASP A 162 14.94 5.43 -10.63
C ASP A 162 14.95 4.08 -11.36
N ARG A 163 15.67 4.02 -12.49
CA ARG A 163 15.86 2.76 -13.26
C ARG A 163 16.64 1.73 -12.48
N LEU A 164 17.69 2.15 -11.79
CA LEU A 164 18.51 1.28 -10.96
C LEU A 164 17.72 0.74 -9.77
N MET A 165 17.04 1.62 -9.02
CA MET A 165 16.32 1.28 -7.81
C MET A 165 15.11 0.39 -8.10
N SER A 166 14.29 0.75 -9.08
CA SER A 166 13.14 -0.07 -9.48
C SER A 166 13.54 -1.34 -10.25
N GLY A 167 14.72 -1.36 -10.88
CA GLY A 167 15.24 -2.47 -11.66
C GLY A 167 15.99 -3.50 -10.81
N PRO A 168 17.32 -3.55 -10.88
CA PRO A 168 18.12 -4.59 -10.22
C PRO A 168 18.10 -4.50 -8.69
N VAL A 169 17.94 -3.30 -8.11
CA VAL A 169 17.89 -3.14 -6.64
C VAL A 169 16.63 -3.74 -6.03
N ASN A 170 15.46 -3.60 -6.68
CA ASN A 170 14.20 -4.13 -6.16
C ASN A 170 14.25 -5.63 -5.80
N PRO A 171 14.66 -6.57 -6.68
CA PRO A 171 14.70 -7.99 -6.31
C PRO A 171 15.73 -8.29 -5.21
N VAL A 172 16.86 -7.58 -5.19
CA VAL A 172 17.89 -7.69 -4.14
C VAL A 172 17.32 -7.22 -2.80
N PHE A 173 16.62 -6.08 -2.79
CA PHE A 173 15.96 -5.57 -1.60
C PHE A 173 14.96 -6.57 -1.02
N TYR A 174 14.08 -7.13 -1.85
CA TYR A 174 13.13 -8.15 -1.40
C TYR A 174 13.83 -9.41 -0.84
N ARG A 175 14.89 -9.85 -1.48
CA ARG A 175 15.64 -11.05 -1.04
C ARG A 175 16.31 -10.89 0.31
N PHE A 176 16.87 -9.72 0.61
CA PHE A 176 17.71 -9.52 1.79
C PHE A 176 17.05 -8.74 2.91
N PHE A 177 16.10 -7.84 2.61
CA PHE A 177 15.52 -6.92 3.59
C PHE A 177 14.05 -7.21 3.94
N VAL A 178 13.26 -7.75 3.00
CA VAL A 178 11.83 -8.04 3.26
C VAL A 178 11.72 -9.41 3.93
N LYS A 179 11.96 -9.45 5.25
CA LYS A 179 11.92 -10.66 6.08
C LYS A 179 11.16 -10.44 7.38
N ALA A 180 10.43 -11.45 7.83
CA ALA A 180 9.70 -11.36 9.09
C ALA A 180 10.55 -11.67 10.34
N ASP A 181 11.77 -12.19 10.16
CA ASP A 181 12.59 -12.78 11.22
C ASP A 181 12.90 -11.83 12.41
N ALA A 182 12.88 -10.51 12.16
CA ALA A 182 13.14 -9.51 13.19
C ALA A 182 11.87 -9.03 13.92
N PHE A 183 10.67 -9.44 13.48
CA PHE A 183 9.45 -9.09 14.23
C PHE A 183 9.37 -9.91 15.52
N ARG A 184 9.09 -9.23 16.60
CA ARG A 184 8.89 -9.83 17.94
C ARG A 184 7.83 -9.07 18.73
N ALA A 185 7.12 -9.78 19.58
CA ALA A 185 6.27 -9.15 20.59
C ALA A 185 7.05 -8.92 21.87
N THR A 186 6.84 -7.78 22.52
CA THR A 186 7.33 -7.46 23.85
C THR A 186 6.37 -7.98 24.92
N ASP A 187 6.73 -7.82 26.21
CA ASP A 187 5.85 -8.19 27.34
C ASP A 187 4.58 -7.36 27.43
N ALA A 188 4.55 -6.19 26.80
CA ALA A 188 3.35 -5.36 26.70
C ALA A 188 2.24 -5.98 25.80
N CYS A 189 2.54 -7.08 25.10
CA CYS A 189 1.56 -7.76 24.25
C CYS A 189 0.45 -8.42 25.09
N ILE A 190 -0.79 -8.04 24.80
CA ILE A 190 -2.01 -8.54 25.47
C ILE A 190 -2.69 -9.70 24.73
N GLY A 191 -2.10 -10.24 23.67
CA GLY A 191 -2.65 -11.36 22.91
C GLY A 191 -3.95 -11.08 22.14
N CYS A 192 -4.27 -9.82 21.83
CA CYS A 192 -5.56 -9.43 21.24
C CYS A 192 -5.81 -9.92 19.81
N GLY A 193 -4.81 -10.48 19.11
CA GLY A 193 -4.97 -11.01 17.75
C GLY A 193 -5.04 -9.98 16.62
N LYS A 194 -5.03 -8.66 16.89
CA LYS A 194 -5.15 -7.61 15.86
C LYS A 194 -4.13 -7.74 14.74
N CYS A 195 -2.89 -8.12 15.07
CA CYS A 195 -1.83 -8.35 14.08
C CYS A 195 -2.13 -9.55 13.15
N VAL A 196 -2.80 -10.57 13.65
CA VAL A 196 -3.25 -11.75 12.86
C VAL A 196 -4.38 -11.33 11.92
N GLU A 197 -5.37 -10.59 12.44
CA GLU A 197 -6.50 -10.08 11.68
C GLU A 197 -6.03 -9.23 10.49
N LEU A 198 -5.09 -8.30 10.71
CA LEU A 198 -4.64 -7.34 9.71
C LEU A 198 -3.60 -7.90 8.73
N CYS A 199 -3.03 -9.08 8.97
CA CYS A 199 -2.02 -9.62 8.08
C CYS A 199 -2.64 -10.09 6.75
N PRO A 200 -2.35 -9.42 5.62
CA PRO A 200 -2.96 -9.77 4.33
C PRO A 200 -2.47 -11.12 3.77
N LEU A 201 -1.38 -11.65 4.32
CA LEU A 201 -0.78 -12.92 3.86
C LEU A 201 -0.95 -14.06 4.86
N ASN A 202 -1.79 -13.89 5.90
CA ASN A 202 -1.96 -14.89 6.98
C ASN A 202 -0.63 -15.37 7.57
N ASN A 203 0.36 -14.48 7.60
CA ASN A 203 1.73 -14.82 8.01
C ASN A 203 1.94 -14.79 9.53
N ILE A 204 0.89 -14.49 10.30
CA ILE A 204 0.97 -14.36 11.76
C ILE A 204 -0.06 -15.30 12.39
N ARG A 205 0.37 -16.07 13.41
CA ARG A 205 -0.51 -16.86 14.26
C ARG A 205 -0.27 -16.53 15.72
N LEU A 206 -1.26 -16.76 16.57
CA LEU A 206 -1.06 -16.72 18.02
C LEU A 206 -0.65 -18.10 18.53
N GLU A 207 0.39 -18.12 19.38
CA GLU A 207 0.81 -19.30 20.12
C GLU A 207 1.05 -18.87 21.56
N ASN A 208 0.40 -19.53 22.51
CA ASN A 208 0.40 -19.16 23.93
C ASN A 208 0.11 -17.65 24.17
N GLY A 209 -0.82 -17.08 23.42
CA GLY A 209 -1.22 -15.66 23.53
C GLY A 209 -0.22 -14.65 22.95
N LYS A 210 0.86 -15.10 22.28
CA LYS A 210 1.85 -14.23 21.63
C LYS A 210 1.86 -14.45 20.12
N PRO A 211 2.05 -13.39 19.30
CA PRO A 211 2.13 -13.54 17.86
C PRO A 211 3.48 -14.14 17.42
N LEU A 212 3.40 -15.08 16.50
CA LEU A 212 4.55 -15.65 15.79
C LEU A 212 4.40 -15.35 14.30
N TRP A 213 5.49 -14.91 13.69
CA TRP A 213 5.57 -14.60 12.27
C TRP A 213 6.17 -15.77 11.48
N GLY A 214 5.52 -16.13 10.36
CA GLY A 214 6.05 -17.02 9.37
C GLY A 214 7.00 -16.32 8.40
N ARG A 215 7.29 -16.97 7.25
CA ARG A 215 8.25 -16.47 6.25
C ARG A 215 7.61 -15.69 5.10
N ASN A 216 6.28 -15.70 5.00
CA ASN A 216 5.54 -15.02 3.92
C ASN A 216 5.14 -13.58 4.33
N CYS A 217 6.11 -12.68 4.40
CA CYS A 217 5.90 -11.28 4.80
C CYS A 217 6.16 -10.33 3.63
N THR A 218 5.29 -9.34 3.45
CA THR A 218 5.46 -8.26 2.46
C THR A 218 5.90 -6.93 3.07
N HIS A 219 6.22 -6.90 4.38
CA HIS A 219 6.63 -5.70 5.11
C HIS A 219 5.62 -4.53 5.01
N CYS A 220 4.32 -4.83 5.01
CA CYS A 220 3.28 -3.81 4.96
C CYS A 220 3.16 -2.97 6.25
N MET A 221 3.86 -3.31 7.30
CA MET A 221 3.87 -2.65 8.63
C MET A 221 2.51 -2.63 9.35
N ALA A 222 1.46 -3.24 8.83
CA ALA A 222 0.14 -3.22 9.47
C ALA A 222 0.19 -3.77 10.89
N CYS A 223 0.82 -4.94 11.11
CA CYS A 223 0.87 -5.59 12.42
C CYS A 223 1.52 -4.71 13.50
N ILE A 224 2.60 -4.00 13.16
CA ILE A 224 3.36 -3.18 14.10
C ILE A 224 2.70 -1.80 14.32
N CYS A 225 2.19 -1.16 13.25
CA CYS A 225 1.61 0.18 13.33
C CYS A 225 0.21 0.20 13.95
N TYR A 226 -0.59 -0.85 13.78
CA TYR A 226 -1.93 -0.95 14.37
C TYR A 226 -1.95 -1.65 15.73
N CYS A 227 -0.80 -2.03 16.29
CA CYS A 227 -0.78 -2.67 17.60
C CYS A 227 -1.27 -1.70 18.70
N PRO A 228 -2.40 -1.98 19.40
CA PRO A 228 -2.98 -1.04 20.35
C PRO A 228 -2.12 -0.81 21.61
N LYS A 229 -1.12 -1.67 21.83
CA LYS A 229 -0.15 -1.57 22.93
C LYS A 229 1.26 -1.25 22.45
N GLU A 230 1.42 -0.96 21.14
CA GLU A 230 2.73 -0.76 20.51
C GLU A 230 3.75 -1.86 20.88
N ALA A 231 3.22 -3.07 21.13
CA ALA A 231 3.97 -4.19 21.69
C ALA A 231 4.73 -5.01 20.64
N ILE A 232 4.73 -4.58 19.37
CA ILE A 232 5.46 -5.27 18.31
C ILE A 232 6.65 -4.42 17.88
N GLU A 233 7.81 -5.08 17.80
CA GLU A 233 9.06 -4.46 17.36
C GLU A 233 9.66 -5.20 16.18
N TYR A 234 10.40 -4.47 15.33
CA TYR A 234 11.24 -5.02 14.27
C TYR A 234 12.72 -4.93 14.68
N GLY A 235 13.15 -5.86 15.49
CA GLY A 235 14.47 -5.81 16.16
C GLY A 235 14.61 -4.54 16.98
N GLU A 236 15.78 -3.92 16.90
CA GLU A 236 16.06 -2.63 17.52
C GLU A 236 15.66 -1.44 16.65
N LYS A 237 15.40 -1.70 15.36
CA LYS A 237 15.20 -0.64 14.35
C LYS A 237 13.92 0.16 14.54
N SER A 238 12.90 -0.40 15.16
CA SER A 238 11.62 0.26 15.38
C SER A 238 11.41 0.82 16.78
N ARG A 239 12.33 0.55 17.70
CA ARG A 239 12.22 1.04 19.10
C ARG A 239 12.14 2.56 19.16
N GLY A 240 11.17 3.06 19.92
CA GLY A 240 10.95 4.49 20.13
C GLY A 240 10.46 5.26 18.90
N LYS A 241 10.20 4.59 17.79
CA LYS A 241 9.64 5.24 16.61
C LYS A 241 8.11 5.35 16.72
N PRO A 242 7.51 6.44 16.22
CA PRO A 242 6.06 6.58 16.15
C PRO A 242 5.39 5.42 15.37
N ARG A 243 4.19 5.04 15.79
CA ARG A 243 3.37 4.02 15.13
C ARG A 243 2.27 4.68 14.32
N TYR A 244 2.61 5.07 13.10
CA TYR A 244 1.68 5.76 12.22
C TYR A 244 0.75 4.77 11.50
N HIS A 245 -0.54 5.03 11.57
CA HIS A 245 -1.57 4.51 10.66
C HIS A 245 -2.63 5.60 10.45
N PHE A 246 -3.25 5.62 9.27
CA PHE A 246 -4.11 6.74 8.85
C PHE A 246 -5.29 6.98 9.80
N GLU A 247 -5.95 5.94 10.28
CA GLU A 247 -7.12 6.04 11.16
C GLU A 247 -6.80 6.67 12.53
N ALA A 248 -5.53 6.73 12.91
CA ALA A 248 -5.13 7.49 14.10
C ALA A 248 -5.32 9.01 13.92
N LEU A 249 -5.38 9.51 12.67
CA LEU A 249 -5.67 10.90 12.37
C LEU A 249 -7.18 11.18 12.39
N GLU A 250 -8.02 10.23 11.95
CA GLU A 250 -9.49 10.38 11.86
C GLU A 250 -10.16 10.45 13.24
N ARG A 251 -9.71 9.64 14.21
CA ARG A 251 -10.32 9.51 15.56
C ARG A 251 -10.33 10.78 16.41
N MET A 252 -9.80 11.89 15.92
CA MET A 252 -9.78 13.18 16.64
C MET A 252 -10.69 14.25 16.03
N GLN A 253 -11.44 13.93 14.99
CA GLN A 253 -12.48 14.85 14.48
C GLN A 253 -13.79 14.69 15.27
N ASP A 254 -13.88 13.68 16.13
CA ASP A 254 -15.07 13.35 16.94
C ASP A 254 -14.93 13.78 18.42
N VAL A 255 -13.95 14.65 18.78
CA VAL A 255 -13.76 15.16 20.15
C VAL A 255 -13.89 16.68 20.20
#